data_b895c213bca607a8df8a0aca07540ada
#
_entry.id   b895c213bca607a8df8a0aca07540ada
#
_cell.length_a   1.000
_cell.length_b   1.000
_cell.length_c   1.000
_cell.angle_alpha   90.00
_cell.angle_beta   90.00
_cell.angle_gamma   90.00
#
_symmetry.space_group_name_H-M   'P 1'
#
loop_
_entity.id
_entity.type
_entity.pdbx_description
1 polymer ?
#
loop_
_entity_poly.entity_id
_entity_poly.type
_entity_poly.pdbx_seq_one_letter_code
_entity_poly.pdbx_strand_id
1 'polypeptide(L)'
;MKILVLIEQRDGKIKNSAYEALSLAHKLTGNPSDVAGAVIGSDVNTSELAGWGAESILYAENSSFERYNIGNYSNALEAAIKSFEPDLVLAAASPMGKDILPRLAARCDAGIITDVVDINVSGNNTSATKPMYAGKC
;
A
#
# COMPACT_ATOMS: atom_id res chain seq x y z
N MET A 1 -1.01 2.04 15.36
CA MET A 1 -1.68 1.52 14.15
C MET A 1 -0.62 1.19 13.12
N LYS A 2 -0.66 -0.01 12.59
CA LYS A 2 0.27 -0.46 11.55
C LYS A 2 -0.35 -0.24 10.17
N ILE A 3 0.40 0.39 9.28
CA ILE A 3 -0.06 0.71 7.93
C ILE A 3 0.85 0.05 6.90
N LEU A 4 0.26 -0.72 6.00
CA LEU A 4 0.94 -1.25 4.82
C LEU A 4 0.56 -0.40 3.62
N VAL A 5 1.57 0.10 2.91
CA VAL A 5 1.37 0.94 1.73
C VAL A 5 1.70 0.14 0.48
N LEU A 6 0.76 0.05 -0.45
CA LEU A 6 1.02 -0.53 -1.76
C LEU A 6 1.86 0.47 -2.57
N ILE A 7 3.08 0.07 -2.90
CA ILE A 7 4.02 0.89 -3.65
C ILE A 7 3.87 0.58 -5.14
N GLU A 8 3.21 1.45 -5.87
CA GLU A 8 3.07 1.28 -7.31
C GLU A 8 4.36 1.59 -8.04
N GLN A 9 4.70 0.75 -9.00
CA GLN A 9 5.82 0.93 -9.90
C GLN A 9 5.39 0.63 -11.34
N ARG A 10 6.13 1.16 -12.28
CA ARG A 10 5.97 0.85 -13.69
C ARG A 10 7.36 0.72 -14.31
N ASP A 11 7.61 -0.43 -14.92
CA ASP A 11 8.90 -0.73 -15.56
C ASP A 11 10.09 -0.55 -14.62
N GLY A 12 9.92 -0.92 -13.36
CA GLY A 12 10.96 -0.83 -12.33
C GLY A 12 11.09 0.54 -11.66
N LYS A 13 10.31 1.53 -12.08
CA LYS A 13 10.30 2.87 -11.49
C LYS A 13 9.11 3.06 -10.56
N ILE A 14 9.37 3.53 -9.36
CA ILE A 14 8.33 3.83 -8.38
C ILE A 14 7.60 5.11 -8.79
N LYS A 15 6.27 5.06 -8.76
CA LYS A 15 5.44 6.21 -9.08
C LYS A 15 5.44 7.24 -7.95
N ASN A 16 5.31 8.52 -8.30
CA ASN A 16 5.24 9.60 -7.30
C ASN A 16 4.08 9.42 -6.30
N SER A 17 2.98 8.86 -6.74
CA SER A 17 1.84 8.57 -5.86
C SER A 17 2.19 7.63 -4.71
N ALA A 18 3.16 6.71 -4.92
CA ALA A 18 3.63 5.83 -3.85
C ALA A 18 4.37 6.61 -2.76
N TYR A 19 5.19 7.57 -3.14
CA TYR A 19 5.88 8.42 -2.17
C TYR A 19 4.90 9.27 -1.36
N GLU A 20 3.87 9.79 -2.00
CA GLU A 20 2.80 10.54 -1.32
C GLU A 20 2.06 9.66 -0.32
N ALA A 21 1.75 8.41 -0.70
CA ALA A 21 1.09 7.46 0.18
C ALA A 21 1.97 7.09 1.38
N LEU A 22 3.28 6.90 1.18
CA LEU A 22 4.23 6.65 2.28
C LEU A 22 4.32 7.83 3.22
N SER A 23 4.40 9.04 2.69
CA SER A 23 4.44 10.26 3.51
C SER A 23 3.19 10.40 4.36
N LEU A 24 2.03 10.11 3.77
CA LEU A 24 0.77 10.14 4.50
C LEU A 24 0.73 9.09 5.61
N ALA A 25 1.16 7.86 5.32
CA ALA A 25 1.20 6.80 6.31
C ALA A 25 2.10 7.16 7.49
N HIS A 26 3.29 7.71 7.21
CA HIS A 26 4.21 8.16 8.24
C HIS A 26 3.59 9.28 9.10
N LYS A 27 2.93 10.24 8.47
CA LYS A 27 2.24 11.32 9.15
C LYS A 27 1.13 10.82 10.08
N LEU A 28 0.41 9.77 9.64
CA LEU A 28 -0.69 9.22 10.43
C LEU A 28 -0.21 8.46 11.67
N THR A 29 0.89 7.73 11.57
CA THR A 29 1.41 6.92 12.70
C THR A 29 2.43 7.66 13.55
N GLY A 30 3.20 8.56 12.95
CA GLY A 30 4.33 9.23 13.59
C GLY A 30 5.50 8.29 13.94
N ASN A 31 5.42 7.02 13.56
CA ASN A 31 6.44 6.01 13.89
C ASN A 31 6.78 5.17 12.65
N PRO A 32 8.02 5.28 12.11
CA PRO A 32 8.42 4.52 10.93
C PRO A 32 8.31 3.00 11.07
N SER A 33 8.42 2.46 12.30
CA SER A 33 8.30 1.02 12.54
C SER A 33 6.87 0.50 12.32
N ASP A 34 5.88 1.39 12.33
CA ASP A 34 4.48 1.06 12.07
C ASP A 34 4.10 1.15 10.59
N VAL A 35 5.04 1.52 9.72
CA VAL A 35 4.81 1.65 8.27
C VAL A 35 5.68 0.67 7.52
N ALA A 36 5.05 -0.10 6.63
CA ALA A 36 5.76 -0.95 5.67
C ALA A 36 5.28 -0.63 4.25
N GLY A 37 6.19 -0.67 3.29
CA GLY A 37 5.86 -0.61 1.88
C GLY A 37 5.81 -2.01 1.28
N ALA A 38 4.81 -2.29 0.48
CA ALA A 38 4.72 -3.53 -0.29
C ALA A 38 5.03 -3.22 -1.76
N VAL A 39 6.13 -3.76 -2.26
CA VAL A 39 6.57 -3.61 -3.65
C VAL A 39 6.37 -4.92 -4.37
N ILE A 40 5.68 -4.89 -5.51
CA ILE A 40 5.46 -6.05 -6.35
C ILE A 40 5.98 -5.71 -7.75
N GLY A 41 6.95 -6.47 -8.23
CA GLY A 41 7.53 -6.18 -9.53
C GLY A 41 8.75 -7.01 -9.86
N SER A 42 9.43 -6.64 -10.93
CA SER A 42 10.68 -7.23 -11.37
C SER A 42 11.69 -6.10 -11.57
N ASP A 43 12.88 -6.25 -11.00
CA ASP A 43 13.96 -5.25 -11.09
C ASP A 43 13.54 -3.84 -10.63
N VAL A 44 12.79 -3.75 -9.56
CA VAL A 44 12.37 -2.46 -9.00
C VAL A 44 13.48 -1.89 -8.11
N ASN A 45 13.85 -0.64 -8.34
CA ASN A 45 14.78 0.05 -7.48
C ASN A 45 14.05 0.62 -6.27
N THR A 46 14.30 0.04 -5.10
CA THR A 46 13.65 0.43 -3.83
C THR A 46 14.53 1.31 -2.95
N SER A 47 15.71 1.69 -3.41
CA SER A 47 16.71 2.38 -2.58
C SER A 47 16.23 3.73 -2.02
N GLU A 48 15.35 4.43 -2.74
CA GLU A 48 14.84 5.73 -2.29
C GLU A 48 13.71 5.64 -1.26
N LEU A 49 13.09 4.47 -1.11
CA LEU A 49 11.93 4.31 -0.22
C LEU A 49 12.26 4.51 1.25
N ALA A 50 13.48 4.17 1.66
CA ALA A 50 13.90 4.30 3.06
C ALA A 50 13.81 5.73 3.60
N GLY A 51 13.99 6.74 2.74
CA GLY A 51 13.90 8.15 3.12
C GLY A 51 12.48 8.68 3.26
N TRP A 52 11.46 7.87 2.98
CA TRP A 52 10.07 8.32 2.92
C TRP A 52 9.19 7.84 4.08
N GLY A 53 9.79 7.30 5.13
CA GLY A 53 9.09 7.03 6.39
C GLY A 53 8.66 5.59 6.61
N ALA A 54 9.04 4.67 5.74
CA ALA A 54 8.81 3.24 5.96
C ALA A 54 10.10 2.60 6.48
N GLU A 55 10.03 1.91 7.60
CA GLU A 55 11.17 1.16 8.13
C GLU A 55 11.36 -0.16 7.40
N SER A 56 10.27 -0.78 6.97
CA SER A 56 10.29 -2.09 6.31
C SER A 56 9.76 -1.99 4.89
N ILE A 57 10.44 -2.68 3.97
CA ILE A 57 9.98 -2.85 2.60
C ILE A 57 9.82 -4.35 2.34
N LEU A 58 8.61 -4.76 2.02
CA LEU A 58 8.28 -6.13 1.64
C LEU A 58 8.26 -6.21 0.12
N TYR A 59 9.30 -6.79 -0.45
CA TYR A 59 9.47 -6.83 -1.90
C TYR A 59 9.19 -8.23 -2.44
N ALA A 60 8.11 -8.35 -3.20
CA ALA A 60 7.81 -9.56 -3.97
C ALA A 60 8.38 -9.41 -5.38
N GLU A 61 9.49 -10.09 -5.64
CA GLU A 61 10.17 -10.04 -6.93
C GLU A 61 9.94 -11.31 -7.73
N ASN A 62 9.46 -11.14 -8.96
CA ASN A 62 9.29 -12.24 -9.91
C ASN A 62 9.15 -11.65 -11.31
N SER A 63 9.70 -12.33 -12.31
CA SER A 63 9.57 -11.92 -13.70
C SER A 63 8.11 -11.86 -14.16
N SER A 64 7.23 -12.66 -13.58
CA SER A 64 5.79 -12.61 -13.86
C SER A 64 5.13 -11.31 -13.42
N PHE A 65 5.78 -10.51 -12.59
CA PHE A 65 5.29 -9.21 -12.12
C PHE A 65 5.71 -8.03 -12.99
N GLU A 66 6.38 -8.28 -14.11
CA GLU A 66 6.75 -7.20 -15.05
C GLU A 66 5.51 -6.45 -15.54
N ARG A 67 4.40 -7.17 -15.71
CA ARG A 67 3.11 -6.61 -16.07
C ARG A 67 2.11 -6.87 -14.95
N TYR A 68 1.25 -5.89 -14.74
CA TYR A 68 0.20 -6.05 -13.76
C TYR A 68 -0.76 -7.19 -14.16
N ASN A 69 -0.96 -8.11 -13.22
CA ASN A 69 -1.97 -9.16 -13.30
C ASN A 69 -2.65 -9.21 -11.93
N ILE A 70 -3.96 -9.00 -11.90
CA ILE A 70 -4.69 -8.87 -10.65
C ILE A 70 -4.58 -10.14 -9.78
N GLY A 71 -4.57 -11.32 -10.36
CA GLY A 71 -4.43 -12.57 -9.61
C GLY A 71 -3.08 -12.68 -8.91
N ASN A 72 -1.99 -12.49 -9.65
CA ASN A 72 -0.64 -12.60 -9.11
C ASN A 72 -0.33 -11.48 -8.11
N TYR A 73 -0.72 -10.25 -8.43
CA TYR A 73 -0.50 -9.11 -7.55
C TYR A 73 -1.33 -9.21 -6.27
N SER A 74 -2.57 -9.68 -6.36
CA SER A 74 -3.41 -9.89 -5.19
C SER A 74 -2.82 -10.94 -4.25
N ASN A 75 -2.30 -12.03 -4.80
CA ASN A 75 -1.64 -13.06 -4.00
C ASN A 75 -0.40 -12.53 -3.29
N ALA A 76 0.42 -11.75 -3.98
CA ALA A 76 1.61 -11.16 -3.40
C ALA A 76 1.27 -10.14 -2.30
N LEU A 77 0.28 -9.29 -2.53
CA LEU A 77 -0.15 -8.31 -1.54
C LEU A 77 -0.80 -8.99 -0.32
N GLU A 78 -1.58 -10.04 -0.54
CA GLU A 78 -2.15 -10.83 0.56
C GLU A 78 -1.05 -11.46 1.42
N ALA A 79 0.03 -11.96 0.81
CA ALA A 79 1.18 -12.47 1.54
C ALA A 79 1.85 -11.39 2.38
N ALA A 80 2.00 -10.18 1.85
CA ALA A 80 2.53 -9.04 2.58
C ALA A 80 1.63 -8.66 3.77
N ILE A 81 0.32 -8.68 3.59
CA ILE A 81 -0.65 -8.42 4.65
C ILE A 81 -0.51 -9.45 5.77
N LYS A 82 -0.41 -10.73 5.43
CA LYS A 82 -0.24 -11.80 6.42
C LYS A 82 1.08 -11.68 7.18
N SER A 83 2.13 -11.24 6.50
CA SER A 83 3.45 -11.06 7.11
C SER A 83 3.52 -9.87 8.06
N PHE A 84 2.97 -8.74 7.66
CA PHE A 84 3.05 -7.49 8.43
C PHE A 84 1.92 -7.32 9.43
N GLU A 85 0.77 -7.93 9.16
CA GLU A 85 -0.46 -7.81 9.97
C GLU A 85 -0.88 -6.35 10.16
N PRO A 86 -1.10 -5.59 9.08
CA PRO A 86 -1.47 -4.19 9.19
C PRO A 86 -2.92 -4.00 9.66
N ASP A 87 -3.16 -2.87 10.30
CA ASP A 87 -4.53 -2.42 10.61
C ASP A 87 -5.17 -1.72 9.42
N LEU A 88 -4.33 -1.13 8.56
CA LEU A 88 -4.77 -0.36 7.40
C LEU A 88 -3.86 -0.67 6.21
N VAL A 89 -4.45 -0.87 5.04
CA VAL A 89 -3.73 -0.94 3.76
C VAL A 89 -4.07 0.31 2.96
N LEU A 90 -3.06 1.02 2.52
CA LEU A 90 -3.18 2.29 1.83
C LEU A 90 -2.61 2.17 0.42
N ALA A 91 -3.32 2.67 -0.57
CA ALA A 91 -2.84 2.74 -1.95
C ALA A 91 -3.33 4.01 -2.61
N ALA A 92 -2.61 4.46 -3.65
CA ALA A 92 -3.06 5.57 -4.48
C ALA A 92 -4.36 5.20 -5.22
N ALA A 93 -5.18 6.21 -5.52
CA ALA A 93 -6.41 6.06 -6.29
C ALA A 93 -6.11 5.93 -7.80
N SER A 94 -5.21 5.03 -8.14
CA SER A 94 -4.84 4.69 -9.52
C SER A 94 -5.74 3.58 -10.06
N PRO A 95 -5.71 3.30 -11.38
CA PRO A 95 -6.44 2.16 -11.92
C PRO A 95 -6.08 0.83 -11.22
N MET A 96 -4.80 0.62 -10.91
CA MET A 96 -4.37 -0.59 -10.18
C MET A 96 -4.89 -0.62 -8.75
N GLY A 97 -4.80 0.49 -8.02
CA GLY A 97 -5.33 0.58 -6.66
C GLY A 97 -6.84 0.33 -6.62
N LYS A 98 -7.57 0.92 -7.57
CA LYS A 98 -9.02 0.71 -7.71
C LYS A 98 -9.39 -0.72 -8.03
N ASP A 99 -8.52 -1.45 -8.71
CA ASP A 99 -8.74 -2.83 -9.11
C ASP A 99 -8.40 -3.82 -7.98
N ILE A 100 -7.25 -3.64 -7.33
CA ILE A 100 -6.70 -4.61 -6.38
C ILE A 100 -7.29 -4.50 -4.97
N LEU A 101 -7.52 -3.28 -4.46
CA LEU A 101 -7.95 -3.11 -3.07
C LEU A 101 -9.35 -3.65 -2.79
N PRO A 102 -10.36 -3.45 -3.64
CA PRO A 102 -11.68 -4.06 -3.40
C PRO A 102 -11.62 -5.59 -3.34
N ARG A 103 -10.78 -6.19 -4.16
CA ARG A 103 -10.58 -7.65 -4.18
C ARG A 103 -9.94 -8.15 -2.89
N LEU A 104 -8.95 -7.42 -2.38
CA LEU A 104 -8.31 -7.75 -1.11
C LEU A 104 -9.25 -7.54 0.07
N ALA A 105 -10.01 -6.45 0.06
CA ALA A 105 -11.01 -6.19 1.09
C ALA A 105 -12.02 -7.34 1.19
N ALA A 106 -12.47 -7.87 0.06
CA ALA A 106 -13.37 -9.01 0.03
C ALA A 106 -12.72 -10.27 0.60
N ARG A 107 -11.43 -10.51 0.29
CA ARG A 107 -10.69 -11.67 0.81
C ARG A 107 -10.41 -11.58 2.31
N CYS A 108 -10.18 -10.37 2.82
CA CYS A 108 -9.87 -10.13 4.22
C CYS A 108 -11.11 -9.81 5.07
N ASP A 109 -12.30 -9.81 4.47
CA ASP A 109 -13.56 -9.38 5.11
C ASP A 109 -13.42 -7.98 5.71
N ALA A 110 -12.80 -7.08 4.95
CA ALA A 110 -12.47 -5.73 5.38
C ALA A 110 -13.31 -4.68 4.66
N GLY A 111 -13.56 -3.55 5.32
CA GLY A 111 -14.16 -2.38 4.68
C GLY A 111 -13.16 -1.66 3.79
N ILE A 112 -13.64 -0.96 2.78
CA ILE A 112 -12.82 -0.13 1.91
C ILE A 112 -13.38 1.28 1.86
N ILE A 113 -12.46 2.28 1.88
CA ILE A 113 -12.78 3.69 1.70
C ILE A 113 -12.20 4.11 0.35
N THR A 114 -13.03 4.60 -0.55
CA THR A 114 -12.63 4.97 -1.91
C THR A 114 -12.72 6.48 -2.15
N ASP A 115 -11.96 6.97 -3.13
CA ASP A 115 -11.97 8.37 -3.57
C ASP A 115 -11.74 9.37 -2.43
N VAL A 116 -10.82 9.02 -1.55
CA VAL A 116 -10.50 9.82 -0.37
C VAL A 116 -9.45 10.87 -0.68
N VAL A 117 -9.58 12.04 -0.09
CA VAL A 117 -8.69 13.18 -0.33
C VAL A 117 -7.65 13.38 0.77
N ASP A 118 -7.90 12.95 1.98
CA ASP A 118 -6.94 12.94 3.10
C ASP A 118 -7.40 11.88 4.10
N ILE A 119 -6.52 11.39 4.93
CA ILE A 119 -6.89 10.39 5.94
C ILE A 119 -6.44 10.87 7.30
N ASN A 120 -7.38 10.99 8.23
CA ASN A 120 -7.10 11.19 9.64
C ASN A 120 -7.45 9.94 10.41
N VAL A 121 -6.55 9.49 11.26
CA VAL A 121 -6.77 8.34 12.13
C VAL A 121 -6.84 8.83 13.57
N SER A 122 -7.96 8.57 14.24
CA SER A 122 -8.14 8.86 15.65
C SER A 122 -8.67 7.59 16.33
N GLY A 123 -7.83 6.94 17.10
CA GLY A 123 -8.16 5.63 17.66
C GLY A 123 -8.38 4.62 16.52
N ASN A 124 -9.59 4.05 16.47
CA ASN A 124 -9.99 3.11 15.41
C ASN A 124 -10.82 3.77 14.29
N ASN A 125 -10.99 5.09 14.34
CA ASN A 125 -11.75 5.82 13.34
C ASN A 125 -10.82 6.37 12.27
N THR A 126 -11.24 6.24 11.01
CA THR A 126 -10.50 6.74 9.85
C THR A 126 -11.43 7.63 9.03
N SER A 127 -11.02 8.87 8.79
CA SER A 127 -11.69 9.76 7.86
C SER A 127 -10.68 10.21 6.77
N ALA A 128 -11.18 10.50 5.58
CA ALA A 128 -10.30 10.59 4.42
C ALA A 128 -10.54 11.82 3.54
N THR A 129 -9.46 12.52 3.09
CA THR A 129 -9.49 13.76 2.34
C THR A 129 -8.53 13.87 1.12
N LYS A 130 -7.76 12.84 0.70
CA LYS A 130 -6.93 12.83 -0.54
C LYS A 130 -7.24 11.63 -1.42
N PRO A 131 -7.01 11.70 -2.78
CA PRO A 131 -7.40 10.61 -3.67
C PRO A 131 -6.57 9.35 -3.44
N MET A 132 -6.96 8.59 -2.44
CA MET A 132 -6.34 7.33 -2.05
C MET A 132 -7.38 6.28 -1.78
N TYR A 133 -6.96 5.03 -1.85
CA TYR A 133 -7.75 3.89 -1.41
C TYR A 133 -7.18 3.34 -0.13
N ALA A 134 -8.04 3.12 0.85
CA ALA A 134 -7.66 2.51 2.11
C ALA A 134 -8.56 1.32 2.39
N GLY A 135 -7.97 0.18 2.70
CA GLY A 135 -8.65 -1.00 3.16
C GLY A 135 -8.34 -1.22 4.64
N LYS A 136 -9.37 -1.37 5.45
CA LYS A 136 -9.23 -1.63 6.87
C LYS A 136 -9.38 -3.14 7.11
N CYS A 137 -8.31 -3.75 7.56
CA CYS A 137 -8.27 -5.18 7.85
C CYS A 137 -8.61 -5.48 9.32
#